data_5ba6ee5dbe6087211077e1b66245a132
#
_entry.id   5ba6ee5dbe6087211077e1b66245a132
#
_cell.length_a   1.000
_cell.length_b   1.000
_cell.length_c   1.000
_cell.angle_alpha   90.00
_cell.angle_beta   90.00
_cell.angle_gamma   90.00
#
_symmetry.space_group_name_H-M   'P 1'
#
loop_
_entity.id
_entity.type
_entity.pdbx_description
1 polymer ?
#
loop_
_entity_poly.entity_id
_entity_poly.type
_entity_poly.pdbx_seq_one_letter_code
_entity_poly.pdbx_strand_id
1 'polypeptide(L)'
;MKKLIVFYALIAMFGYHISRAQSSPVTVKKSTTRHGPEKGSLIIIGGGGSTPAIWAKFVELAGGKEKANIVVVTTATGDSAEFSQSSIRSIKKNTGVEHVTLLHTGDLAVANSDQFVAAINHATAVFFDGGRQWRPAQSYLNTKAHQAFLDLLDRGGVIAGSSAGASIQGSFLWRGDTEGAQVLIGDHTQGLGFLKNSAIDQHLLTRNRQFDLTDFIRQAPELIGIGLEQATAIWVHRDTLEVIGKSYVAIYDYNTIIGNGVKHVVKDKEVFTASSGPFFFLHEGQRYDLKNRQVIEPVPTATTRPLAIGKEHSAKAAAAGSAAADD
;
A
#
# COMPACT_ATOMS: atom_id res chain seq x y z
N MET A 1 29.27 -56.43 -62.42
CA MET A 1 29.55 -54.99 -62.50
C MET A 1 28.48 -54.28 -61.70
N LYS A 2 28.80 -53.93 -60.45
CA LYS A 2 27.85 -53.29 -59.53
C LYS A 2 28.15 -51.76 -59.53
N LYS A 3 27.16 -50.96 -59.96
CA LYS A 3 27.25 -49.49 -59.91
C LYS A 3 26.91 -49.01 -58.49
N LEU A 4 27.89 -48.34 -57.85
CA LEU A 4 27.75 -47.72 -56.57
C LEU A 4 27.17 -46.32 -56.78
N ILE A 5 25.95 -46.08 -56.26
CA ILE A 5 25.31 -44.73 -56.25
C ILE A 5 25.66 -44.04 -54.92
N VAL A 6 26.44 -42.99 -55.00
CA VAL A 6 26.79 -42.13 -53.84
C VAL A 6 25.70 -41.09 -53.72
N PHE A 7 24.93 -41.12 -52.60
CA PHE A 7 23.96 -40.10 -52.25
C PHE A 7 24.65 -38.99 -51.44
N TYR A 8 24.78 -37.78 -51.98
CA TYR A 8 25.20 -36.61 -51.21
C TYR A 8 23.95 -36.03 -50.52
N ALA A 9 23.90 -36.17 -49.20
CA ALA A 9 22.92 -35.47 -48.38
C ALA A 9 23.41 -34.05 -48.10
N LEU A 10 22.77 -33.05 -48.72
CA LEU A 10 22.97 -31.64 -48.41
C LEU A 10 22.22 -31.34 -47.13
N ILE A 11 22.95 -31.19 -46.00
CA ILE A 11 22.39 -30.68 -44.74
C ILE A 11 22.37 -29.14 -44.87
N ALA A 12 21.19 -28.60 -45.18
CA ALA A 12 20.95 -27.15 -45.09
C ALA A 12 20.82 -26.79 -43.61
N MET A 13 21.87 -26.21 -43.02
CA MET A 13 21.81 -25.55 -41.71
C MET A 13 20.95 -24.31 -41.82
N PHE A 14 19.69 -24.40 -41.53
CA PHE A 14 18.89 -23.20 -41.23
C PHE A 14 19.29 -22.67 -39.86
N GLY A 15 20.18 -21.67 -39.88
CA GLY A 15 20.48 -20.84 -38.72
C GLY A 15 19.23 -20.09 -38.27
N TYR A 16 18.53 -20.55 -37.25
CA TYR A 16 17.53 -19.74 -36.57
C TYR A 16 18.24 -18.58 -35.86
N HIS A 17 18.34 -17.43 -36.51
CA HIS A 17 18.59 -16.17 -35.83
C HIS A 17 17.37 -15.82 -34.99
N ILE A 18 17.39 -16.20 -33.72
CA ILE A 18 16.48 -15.64 -32.71
C ILE A 18 16.90 -14.18 -32.57
N SER A 19 16.26 -13.30 -33.34
CA SER A 19 16.35 -11.87 -33.15
C SER A 19 15.70 -11.60 -31.80
N ARG A 20 16.51 -11.49 -30.73
CA ARG A 20 16.08 -10.91 -29.46
C ARG A 20 15.68 -9.48 -29.77
N ALA A 21 14.39 -9.22 -29.93
CA ALA A 21 13.87 -7.87 -29.94
C ALA A 21 14.27 -7.24 -28.62
N GLN A 22 15.30 -6.39 -28.64
CA GLN A 22 15.69 -5.54 -27.55
C GLN A 22 14.55 -4.52 -27.42
N SER A 23 13.58 -4.79 -26.50
CA SER A 23 12.57 -3.82 -26.17
C SER A 23 13.31 -2.58 -25.64
N SER A 24 13.18 -1.47 -26.34
CA SER A 24 13.69 -0.18 -25.85
C SER A 24 13.11 0.06 -24.44
N PRO A 25 13.93 0.53 -23.48
CA PRO A 25 13.44 0.79 -22.14
C PRO A 25 12.27 1.79 -22.23
N VAL A 26 11.12 1.39 -21.70
CA VAL A 26 9.96 2.27 -21.58
C VAL A 26 10.32 3.34 -20.55
N THR A 27 10.63 4.53 -21.00
CA THR A 27 10.81 5.67 -20.10
C THR A 27 9.44 6.15 -19.68
N VAL A 28 9.07 5.90 -18.41
CA VAL A 28 7.83 6.43 -17.85
C VAL A 28 7.91 7.96 -17.85
N LYS A 29 7.05 8.60 -18.65
CA LYS A 29 6.94 10.06 -18.65
C LYS A 29 6.55 10.51 -17.25
N LYS A 30 7.25 11.51 -16.69
CA LYS A 30 6.85 12.18 -15.46
C LYS A 30 5.38 12.57 -15.56
N SER A 31 4.56 12.08 -14.63
CA SER A 31 3.15 12.44 -14.58
C SER A 31 3.02 13.94 -14.37
N THR A 32 2.25 14.61 -15.22
CA THR A 32 1.88 16.02 -15.00
C THR A 32 0.76 16.14 -13.98
N THR A 33 0.09 15.02 -13.68
CA THR A 33 -1.03 14.94 -12.74
C THR A 33 -0.51 14.72 -11.34
N ARG A 34 -1.02 15.50 -10.38
CA ARG A 34 -0.74 15.32 -8.95
C ARG A 34 -1.30 13.99 -8.48
N HIS A 35 -0.59 13.28 -7.59
CA HIS A 35 -0.98 11.98 -7.08
C HIS A 35 -1.94 12.10 -5.88
N GLY A 36 -1.56 12.84 -4.87
CA GLY A 36 -2.39 13.05 -3.68
C GLY A 36 -3.27 14.31 -3.77
N PRO A 37 -4.11 14.56 -2.75
CA PRO A 37 -5.01 15.71 -2.71
C PRO A 37 -4.25 17.03 -2.63
N GLU A 38 -4.82 18.08 -3.22
CA GLU A 38 -4.21 19.42 -3.29
C GLU A 38 -4.13 20.08 -1.90
N LYS A 39 -5.20 19.99 -1.11
CA LYS A 39 -5.34 20.67 0.19
C LYS A 39 -5.48 19.70 1.35
N GLY A 40 -6.20 18.62 1.16
CA GLY A 40 -6.44 17.59 2.16
C GLY A 40 -5.25 16.66 2.37
N SER A 41 -5.47 15.64 3.18
CA SER A 41 -4.46 14.61 3.47
C SER A 41 -5.06 13.21 3.45
N LEU A 42 -4.23 12.22 3.14
CA LEU A 42 -4.59 10.80 3.27
C LEU A 42 -3.74 10.16 4.39
N ILE A 43 -4.34 9.26 5.16
CA ILE A 43 -3.63 8.33 6.04
C ILE A 43 -4.02 6.92 5.63
N ILE A 44 -3.08 6.20 5.05
CA ILE A 44 -3.29 4.89 4.47
C ILE A 44 -2.58 3.86 5.34
N ILE A 45 -3.37 2.99 6.02
CA ILE A 45 -2.88 2.12 7.11
C ILE A 45 -2.91 0.66 6.67
N GLY A 46 -1.80 -0.05 6.81
CA GLY A 46 -1.65 -1.45 6.35
C GLY A 46 -2.47 -2.49 7.11
N GLY A 47 -3.17 -2.10 8.17
CA GLY A 47 -4.01 -3.01 8.96
C GLY A 47 -3.39 -3.42 10.29
N GLY A 48 -3.99 -4.41 10.96
CA GLY A 48 -3.44 -5.01 12.20
C GLY A 48 -3.39 -4.10 13.42
N GLY A 49 -4.24 -3.08 13.46
CA GLY A 49 -4.23 -2.01 14.47
C GLY A 49 -3.35 -0.82 14.07
N SER A 50 -3.58 0.30 14.71
CA SER A 50 -2.84 1.54 14.46
C SER A 50 -2.11 1.98 15.72
N THR A 51 -0.91 2.55 15.55
CA THR A 51 -0.12 3.06 16.67
C THR A 51 -0.69 4.38 17.21
N PRO A 52 -0.36 4.77 18.44
CA PRO A 52 -0.72 6.11 18.94
C PRO A 52 -0.26 7.24 18.04
N ALA A 53 0.91 7.11 17.39
CA ALA A 53 1.42 8.12 16.46
C ALA A 53 0.53 8.29 15.22
N ILE A 54 0.00 7.19 14.66
CA ILE A 54 -0.92 7.23 13.52
C ILE A 54 -2.23 7.93 13.92
N TRP A 55 -2.78 7.59 15.08
CA TRP A 55 -4.00 8.23 15.60
C TRP A 55 -3.79 9.71 15.92
N ALA A 56 -2.66 10.06 16.52
CA ALA A 56 -2.31 11.46 16.81
C ALA A 56 -2.24 12.29 15.54
N LYS A 57 -1.58 11.76 14.48
CA LYS A 57 -1.51 12.42 13.18
C LYS A 57 -2.90 12.57 12.53
N PHE A 58 -3.75 11.56 12.62
CA PHE A 58 -5.12 11.63 12.11
C PHE A 58 -5.94 12.73 12.80
N VAL A 59 -5.87 12.79 14.14
CA VAL A 59 -6.57 13.83 14.93
C VAL A 59 -6.01 15.23 14.65
N GLU A 60 -4.68 15.36 14.54
CA GLU A 60 -4.02 16.63 14.16
C GLU A 60 -4.57 17.16 12.83
N LEU A 61 -4.59 16.28 11.80
CA LEU A 61 -5.07 16.64 10.47
C LEU A 61 -6.58 16.90 10.42
N ALA A 62 -7.34 16.29 11.32
CA ALA A 62 -8.78 16.53 11.47
C ALA A 62 -9.11 17.89 12.15
N GLY A 63 -8.08 18.66 12.54
CA GLY A 63 -8.24 19.96 13.19
C GLY A 63 -8.07 19.93 14.72
N GLY A 64 -7.60 18.81 15.27
CA GLY A 64 -7.45 18.60 16.72
C GLY A 64 -8.72 18.03 17.36
N LYS A 65 -8.55 17.45 18.55
CA LYS A 65 -9.59 16.69 19.25
C LYS A 65 -10.93 17.44 19.39
N GLU A 66 -10.86 18.73 19.72
CA GLU A 66 -12.05 19.55 20.00
C GLU A 66 -12.83 19.95 18.74
N LYS A 67 -12.17 19.99 17.57
CA LYS A 67 -12.78 20.43 16.31
C LYS A 67 -13.06 19.25 15.37
N ALA A 68 -12.48 18.09 15.64
CA ALA A 68 -12.63 16.92 14.78
C ALA A 68 -14.08 16.44 14.80
N ASN A 69 -14.64 16.29 13.60
CA ASN A 69 -15.92 15.63 13.34
C ASN A 69 -15.64 14.47 12.39
N ILE A 70 -15.65 13.25 12.93
CA ILE A 70 -15.20 12.05 12.22
C ILE A 70 -16.40 11.27 11.70
N VAL A 71 -16.40 10.95 10.43
CA VAL A 71 -17.31 9.97 9.82
C VAL A 71 -16.57 8.65 9.67
N VAL A 72 -17.14 7.56 10.21
CA VAL A 72 -16.62 6.20 10.05
C VAL A 72 -17.45 5.47 9.02
N VAL A 73 -16.81 4.96 7.98
CA VAL A 73 -17.43 4.20 6.89
C VAL A 73 -17.12 2.72 7.09
N THR A 74 -18.15 1.92 7.38
CA THR A 74 -18.00 0.49 7.70
C THR A 74 -18.47 -0.45 6.59
N THR A 75 -18.78 0.05 5.41
CA THR A 75 -19.31 -0.74 4.28
C THR A 75 -18.45 -1.94 3.91
N ALA A 76 -17.13 -1.83 4.06
CA ALA A 76 -16.21 -2.95 3.80
C ALA A 76 -16.45 -4.17 4.71
N THR A 77 -16.98 -3.99 5.93
CA THR A 77 -17.25 -5.10 6.87
C THR A 77 -18.51 -5.91 6.53
N GLY A 78 -19.37 -5.40 5.63
CA GLY A 78 -20.70 -5.94 5.36
C GLY A 78 -21.72 -5.55 6.44
N ASP A 79 -22.92 -6.13 6.39
CA ASP A 79 -24.09 -5.68 7.14
C ASP A 79 -24.08 -6.08 8.63
N SER A 80 -22.93 -6.11 9.27
CA SER A 80 -22.82 -6.41 10.70
C SER A 80 -22.97 -5.14 11.54
N ALA A 81 -24.10 -5.02 12.24
CA ALA A 81 -24.33 -3.93 13.18
C ALA A 81 -23.33 -3.95 14.36
N GLU A 82 -22.89 -5.14 14.79
CA GLU A 82 -21.90 -5.29 15.86
C GLU A 82 -20.54 -4.72 15.46
N PHE A 83 -20.07 -5.03 14.24
CA PHE A 83 -18.84 -4.43 13.71
C PHE A 83 -18.94 -2.92 13.63
N SER A 84 -20.05 -2.39 13.13
CA SER A 84 -20.26 -0.95 13.02
C SER A 84 -20.19 -0.25 14.38
N GLN A 85 -20.78 -0.82 15.42
CA GLN A 85 -20.70 -0.28 16.77
C GLN A 85 -19.29 -0.43 17.39
N SER A 86 -18.59 -1.52 17.10
CA SER A 86 -17.23 -1.71 17.58
C SER A 86 -16.26 -0.70 16.94
N SER A 87 -16.45 -0.37 15.68
CA SER A 87 -15.66 0.63 14.96
C SER A 87 -15.81 2.01 15.58
N ILE A 88 -17.04 2.46 15.88
CA ILE A 88 -17.26 3.74 16.58
C ILE A 88 -16.53 3.76 17.92
N ARG A 89 -16.70 2.70 18.74
CA ARG A 89 -16.03 2.61 20.06
C ARG A 89 -14.50 2.66 19.91
N SER A 90 -13.96 1.97 18.91
CA SER A 90 -12.53 1.94 18.63
C SER A 90 -12.00 3.33 18.24
N ILE A 91 -12.68 4.02 17.33
CA ILE A 91 -12.29 5.37 16.92
C ILE A 91 -12.34 6.33 18.12
N LYS A 92 -13.45 6.38 18.86
CA LYS A 92 -13.57 7.24 20.06
C LYS A 92 -12.46 6.95 21.07
N LYS A 93 -12.20 5.68 21.37
CA LYS A 93 -11.16 5.27 22.33
C LYS A 93 -9.76 5.71 21.88
N ASN A 94 -9.43 5.54 20.60
CA ASN A 94 -8.06 5.78 20.11
C ASN A 94 -7.80 7.26 19.79
N THR A 95 -8.83 8.01 19.41
CA THR A 95 -8.71 9.43 19.05
C THR A 95 -9.07 10.37 20.20
N GLY A 96 -9.92 9.92 21.12
CA GLY A 96 -10.54 10.77 22.16
C GLY A 96 -11.51 11.80 21.58
N VAL A 97 -11.95 11.66 20.34
CA VAL A 97 -12.93 12.54 19.69
C VAL A 97 -14.34 12.03 19.99
N GLU A 98 -15.23 12.92 20.41
CA GLU A 98 -16.62 12.55 20.74
C GLU A 98 -17.56 12.60 19.54
N HIS A 99 -17.33 13.52 18.61
CA HIS A 99 -18.15 13.68 17.41
C HIS A 99 -17.75 12.64 16.35
N VAL A 100 -18.36 11.44 16.46
CA VAL A 100 -18.13 10.31 15.55
C VAL A 100 -19.46 9.81 15.02
N THR A 101 -19.65 9.91 13.71
CA THR A 101 -20.85 9.48 12.99
C THR A 101 -20.56 8.24 12.16
N LEU A 102 -21.47 7.26 12.21
CA LEU A 102 -21.40 6.05 11.37
C LEU A 102 -22.07 6.30 10.03
N LEU A 103 -21.42 5.88 8.95
CA LEU A 103 -22.02 5.69 7.63
C LEU A 103 -21.82 4.25 7.15
N HIS A 104 -22.93 3.64 6.75
CA HIS A 104 -22.93 2.30 6.19
C HIS A 104 -24.03 2.18 5.15
N THR A 105 -23.69 1.75 3.94
CA THR A 105 -24.66 1.33 2.94
C THR A 105 -24.02 0.46 1.86
N GLY A 106 -24.77 -0.55 1.39
CA GLY A 106 -24.49 -1.28 0.16
C GLY A 106 -25.37 -0.80 -1.03
N ASP A 107 -26.31 0.12 -0.76
CA ASP A 107 -27.29 0.59 -1.73
C ASP A 107 -26.83 1.88 -2.41
N LEU A 108 -26.74 1.83 -3.74
CA LEU A 108 -26.38 2.98 -4.59
C LEU A 108 -27.38 4.13 -4.47
N ALA A 109 -28.68 3.86 -4.30
CA ALA A 109 -29.69 4.92 -4.16
C ALA A 109 -29.49 5.68 -2.84
N VAL A 110 -29.15 4.97 -1.76
CA VAL A 110 -28.79 5.58 -0.47
C VAL A 110 -27.52 6.40 -0.59
N ALA A 111 -26.46 5.87 -1.23
CA ALA A 111 -25.20 6.57 -1.46
C ALA A 111 -25.36 7.84 -2.32
N ASN A 112 -26.44 7.91 -3.13
CA ASN A 112 -26.81 9.08 -3.94
C ASN A 112 -27.79 10.04 -3.24
N SER A 113 -28.21 9.76 -1.99
CA SER A 113 -29.13 10.63 -1.27
C SER A 113 -28.42 11.80 -0.58
N ASP A 114 -29.07 12.95 -0.54
CA ASP A 114 -28.57 14.13 0.19
C ASP A 114 -28.50 13.87 1.69
N GLN A 115 -29.40 13.05 2.23
CA GLN A 115 -29.38 12.63 3.63
C GLN A 115 -28.10 11.84 3.98
N PHE A 116 -27.65 10.94 3.11
CA PHE A 116 -26.44 10.13 3.36
C PHE A 116 -25.18 11.00 3.33
N VAL A 117 -25.06 11.89 2.35
CA VAL A 117 -23.86 12.73 2.20
C VAL A 117 -23.81 13.91 3.18
N ALA A 118 -24.91 14.25 3.85
CA ALA A 118 -24.97 15.36 4.80
C ALA A 118 -23.89 15.24 5.90
N ALA A 119 -23.69 14.03 6.44
CA ALA A 119 -22.65 13.79 7.44
C ALA A 119 -21.24 14.05 6.89
N ILE A 120 -20.95 13.65 5.64
CA ILE A 120 -19.64 13.85 4.99
C ILE A 120 -19.40 15.33 4.73
N ASN A 121 -20.44 16.08 4.34
CA ASN A 121 -20.34 17.51 4.04
C ASN A 121 -19.92 18.33 5.27
N HIS A 122 -20.29 17.89 6.47
CA HIS A 122 -19.94 18.54 7.74
C HIS A 122 -18.70 17.91 8.43
N ALA A 123 -18.19 16.79 7.91
CA ALA A 123 -17.02 16.13 8.49
C ALA A 123 -15.74 16.95 8.28
N THR A 124 -14.80 16.82 9.21
CA THR A 124 -13.39 17.21 9.05
C THR A 124 -12.52 16.01 8.69
N ALA A 125 -12.99 14.81 8.98
CA ALA A 125 -12.29 13.57 8.74
C ALA A 125 -13.24 12.43 8.36
N VAL A 126 -12.76 11.51 7.52
CA VAL A 126 -13.43 10.24 7.20
C VAL A 126 -12.45 9.10 7.47
N PHE A 127 -12.94 8.04 8.12
CA PHE A 127 -12.19 6.81 8.34
C PHE A 127 -12.89 5.62 7.66
N PHE A 128 -12.23 5.01 6.68
CA PHE A 128 -12.69 3.78 6.04
C PHE A 128 -12.19 2.56 6.83
N ASP A 129 -13.11 1.75 7.32
CA ASP A 129 -12.77 0.56 8.09
C ASP A 129 -12.30 -0.60 7.20
N GLY A 130 -11.76 -1.65 7.81
CA GLY A 130 -11.32 -2.86 7.15
C GLY A 130 -12.47 -3.77 6.69
N GLY A 131 -12.13 -4.86 5.98
CA GLY A 131 -13.08 -5.85 5.46
C GLY A 131 -12.77 -6.21 4.01
N ARG A 132 -13.75 -6.09 3.12
CA ARG A 132 -13.64 -6.39 1.69
C ARG A 132 -13.72 -5.10 0.88
N GLN A 133 -12.63 -4.73 0.24
CA GLN A 133 -12.49 -3.45 -0.46
C GLN A 133 -13.38 -3.30 -1.71
N TRP A 134 -13.86 -4.39 -2.30
CA TRP A 134 -14.81 -4.34 -3.41
C TRP A 134 -16.16 -3.73 -2.99
N ARG A 135 -16.59 -3.93 -1.73
CA ARG A 135 -17.87 -3.41 -1.23
C ARG A 135 -17.96 -1.89 -1.30
N PRO A 136 -17.04 -1.10 -0.71
CA PRO A 136 -17.08 0.36 -0.87
C PRO A 136 -16.87 0.82 -2.32
N ALA A 137 -16.13 0.06 -3.16
CA ALA A 137 -16.06 0.37 -4.58
C ALA A 137 -17.45 0.25 -5.24
N GLN A 138 -18.11 -0.87 -5.05
CA GLN A 138 -19.46 -1.12 -5.58
C GLN A 138 -20.49 -0.10 -5.09
N SER A 139 -20.40 0.29 -3.81
CA SER A 139 -21.39 1.16 -3.16
C SER A 139 -21.21 2.64 -3.45
N TYR A 140 -19.98 3.10 -3.66
CA TYR A 140 -19.69 4.55 -3.67
C TYR A 140 -19.13 5.08 -4.99
N LEU A 141 -18.52 4.27 -5.86
CA LEU A 141 -18.00 4.78 -7.12
C LEU A 141 -19.08 5.49 -7.93
N ASN A 142 -18.74 6.69 -8.43
CA ASN A 142 -19.62 7.52 -9.27
C ASN A 142 -20.95 7.94 -8.62
N THR A 143 -20.98 8.02 -7.27
CA THR A 143 -22.13 8.47 -6.50
C THR A 143 -21.90 9.86 -5.88
N LYS A 144 -22.98 10.47 -5.32
CA LYS A 144 -22.84 11.69 -4.50
C LYS A 144 -21.92 11.49 -3.30
N ALA A 145 -21.91 10.29 -2.70
CA ALA A 145 -20.98 9.98 -1.61
C ALA A 145 -19.52 10.04 -2.07
N HIS A 146 -19.21 9.50 -3.27
CA HIS A 146 -17.86 9.60 -3.83
C HIS A 146 -17.44 11.07 -3.99
N GLN A 147 -18.34 11.90 -4.59
CA GLN A 147 -18.04 13.33 -4.74
C GLN A 147 -17.86 14.02 -3.39
N ALA A 148 -18.69 13.73 -2.38
CA ALA A 148 -18.58 14.32 -1.05
C ALA A 148 -17.26 13.97 -0.35
N PHE A 149 -16.70 12.76 -0.56
CA PHE A 149 -15.34 12.40 -0.10
C PHE A 149 -14.27 13.24 -0.80
N LEU A 150 -14.37 13.45 -2.11
CA LEU A 150 -13.44 14.32 -2.84
C LEU A 150 -13.55 15.78 -2.38
N ASP A 151 -14.77 16.28 -2.17
CA ASP A 151 -15.02 17.63 -1.66
C ASP A 151 -14.46 17.82 -0.24
N LEU A 152 -14.48 16.78 0.61
CA LEU A 152 -13.80 16.80 1.91
C LEU A 152 -12.31 17.05 1.74
N LEU A 153 -11.65 16.37 0.82
CA LEU A 153 -10.21 16.59 0.54
C LEU A 153 -9.96 17.99 -0.03
N ASP A 154 -10.83 18.47 -0.92
CA ASP A 154 -10.68 19.79 -1.55
C ASP A 154 -10.85 20.95 -0.55
N ARG A 155 -11.62 20.79 0.52
CA ARG A 155 -11.72 21.75 1.62
C ARG A 155 -10.66 21.58 2.72
N GLY A 156 -9.69 20.64 2.54
CA GLY A 156 -8.56 20.46 3.43
C GLY A 156 -8.75 19.39 4.51
N GLY A 157 -9.82 18.60 4.45
CA GLY A 157 -10.07 17.50 5.38
C GLY A 157 -9.14 16.31 5.17
N VAL A 158 -9.26 15.29 6.04
CA VAL A 158 -8.43 14.08 5.99
C VAL A 158 -9.28 12.84 5.75
N ILE A 159 -8.80 11.97 4.86
CA ILE A 159 -9.33 10.61 4.70
C ILE A 159 -8.29 9.62 5.22
N ALA A 160 -8.72 8.81 6.18
CA ALA A 160 -7.94 7.69 6.67
C ALA A 160 -8.61 6.35 6.34
N GLY A 161 -7.85 5.26 6.35
CA GLY A 161 -8.43 3.93 6.22
C GLY A 161 -7.44 2.83 6.48
N SER A 162 -7.95 1.71 7.00
CA SER A 162 -7.14 0.58 7.41
C SER A 162 -7.50 -0.69 6.63
N SER A 163 -6.50 -1.49 6.24
CA SER A 163 -6.70 -2.75 5.52
C SER A 163 -7.47 -2.52 4.21
N ALA A 164 -8.71 -3.03 4.06
CA ALA A 164 -9.56 -2.74 2.90
C ALA A 164 -9.79 -1.22 2.71
N GLY A 165 -9.89 -0.46 3.82
CA GLY A 165 -9.99 0.99 3.81
C GLY A 165 -8.71 1.69 3.34
N ALA A 166 -7.56 1.02 3.37
CA ALA A 166 -6.34 1.48 2.73
C ALA A 166 -6.40 1.27 1.21
N SER A 167 -6.69 0.04 0.78
CA SER A 167 -6.67 -0.34 -0.64
C SER A 167 -7.69 0.45 -1.47
N ILE A 168 -8.87 0.78 -0.91
CA ILE A 168 -9.91 1.54 -1.61
C ILE A 168 -9.49 2.97 -1.96
N GLN A 169 -8.47 3.54 -1.29
CA GLN A 169 -7.99 4.89 -1.54
C GLN A 169 -7.18 5.03 -2.84
N GLY A 170 -6.60 3.94 -3.35
CA GLY A 170 -5.89 3.92 -4.62
C GLY A 170 -6.80 4.12 -5.83
N SER A 171 -6.22 4.41 -6.98
CA SER A 171 -6.95 4.46 -8.25
C SER A 171 -7.20 3.08 -8.83
N PHE A 172 -6.24 2.16 -8.73
CA PHE A 172 -6.43 0.76 -9.05
C PHE A 172 -6.75 -0.03 -7.78
N LEU A 173 -7.84 -0.77 -7.78
CA LEU A 173 -8.28 -1.55 -6.63
C LEU A 173 -7.62 -2.94 -6.64
N TRP A 174 -6.49 -3.05 -5.95
CA TRP A 174 -5.80 -4.32 -5.77
C TRP A 174 -6.59 -5.28 -4.88
N ARG A 175 -6.70 -6.55 -5.27
CA ARG A 175 -7.49 -7.59 -4.57
C ARG A 175 -8.98 -7.23 -4.41
N GLY A 176 -9.51 -6.48 -5.37
CA GLY A 176 -10.91 -6.07 -5.40
C GLY A 176 -11.82 -7.14 -5.99
N ASP A 177 -11.84 -8.34 -5.40
CA ASP A 177 -12.58 -9.49 -5.91
C ASP A 177 -13.69 -9.92 -4.95
N THR A 178 -14.85 -10.31 -5.50
CA THR A 178 -16.00 -10.78 -4.72
C THR A 178 -15.79 -12.16 -4.13
N GLU A 179 -15.03 -13.04 -4.79
CA GLU A 179 -14.77 -14.41 -4.32
C GLU A 179 -13.74 -14.43 -3.20
N GLY A 180 -12.61 -13.73 -3.35
CA GLY A 180 -11.55 -13.81 -2.35
C GLY A 180 -10.46 -12.73 -2.44
N ALA A 181 -9.88 -12.40 -1.28
CA ALA A 181 -8.73 -11.50 -1.20
C ALA A 181 -7.43 -12.12 -1.75
N GLN A 182 -7.45 -13.37 -2.17
CA GLN A 182 -6.32 -14.05 -2.82
C GLN A 182 -6.27 -13.77 -4.33
N VAL A 183 -7.39 -13.38 -4.93
CA VAL A 183 -7.44 -12.94 -6.32
C VAL A 183 -6.81 -11.55 -6.40
N LEU A 184 -5.69 -11.45 -7.10
CA LEU A 184 -4.86 -10.23 -7.15
C LEU A 184 -5.53 -9.14 -7.99
N ILE A 185 -6.01 -9.50 -9.18
CA ILE A 185 -6.78 -8.63 -10.07
C ILE A 185 -8.17 -9.24 -10.17
N GLY A 186 -9.12 -8.65 -9.47
CA GLY A 186 -10.47 -9.17 -9.35
C GLY A 186 -11.45 -8.52 -10.31
N ASP A 187 -12.73 -8.77 -10.05
CA ASP A 187 -13.86 -8.22 -10.79
C ASP A 187 -14.10 -6.71 -10.54
N HIS A 188 -13.54 -6.16 -9.46
CA HIS A 188 -13.53 -4.73 -9.14
C HIS A 188 -12.10 -4.20 -9.19
N THR A 189 -11.76 -3.47 -10.24
CA THR A 189 -10.41 -2.93 -10.47
C THR A 189 -10.30 -1.42 -10.21
N GLN A 190 -11.39 -0.72 -9.98
CA GLN A 190 -11.40 0.71 -9.73
C GLN A 190 -11.56 1.02 -8.25
N GLY A 191 -10.61 1.76 -7.68
CA GLY A 191 -10.73 2.33 -6.34
C GLY A 191 -11.31 3.75 -6.36
N LEU A 192 -11.46 4.38 -5.18
CA LEU A 192 -12.02 5.74 -5.09
C LEU A 192 -11.06 6.83 -5.59
N GLY A 193 -9.79 6.48 -5.88
CA GLY A 193 -8.85 7.37 -6.56
C GLY A 193 -8.43 8.60 -5.76
N PHE A 194 -8.51 8.55 -4.44
CA PHE A 194 -8.00 9.63 -3.57
C PHE A 194 -6.48 9.78 -3.75
N LEU A 195 -5.77 8.65 -3.87
CA LEU A 195 -4.39 8.60 -4.32
C LEU A 195 -4.38 8.13 -5.78
N LYS A 196 -4.08 9.05 -6.71
CA LYS A 196 -4.10 8.80 -8.14
C LYS A 196 -2.87 7.99 -8.59
N ASN A 197 -3.02 7.24 -9.69
CA ASN A 197 -1.96 6.45 -10.30
C ASN A 197 -1.28 5.50 -9.30
N SER A 198 -2.07 4.83 -8.47
CA SER A 198 -1.58 3.92 -7.44
C SER A 198 -2.39 2.64 -7.30
N ALA A 199 -1.71 1.57 -6.91
CA ALA A 199 -2.28 0.33 -6.44
C ALA A 199 -1.76 0.07 -5.02
N ILE A 200 -2.66 -0.19 -4.05
CA ILE A 200 -2.29 -0.29 -2.63
C ILE A 200 -2.59 -1.68 -2.11
N ASP A 201 -1.56 -2.38 -1.63
CA ASP A 201 -1.70 -3.64 -0.88
C ASP A 201 -1.47 -3.43 0.61
N GLN A 202 -2.00 -4.30 1.44
CA GLN A 202 -2.00 -4.20 2.90
C GLN A 202 -1.67 -5.55 3.55
N HIS A 203 -1.30 -5.53 4.85
CA HIS A 203 -0.78 -6.69 5.59
C HIS A 203 0.41 -7.34 4.87
N LEU A 204 1.33 -6.53 4.37
CA LEU A 204 2.34 -6.89 3.39
C LEU A 204 3.21 -8.07 3.81
N LEU A 205 3.95 -7.91 4.91
CA LEU A 205 4.87 -8.93 5.42
C LEU A 205 4.12 -10.02 6.20
N THR A 206 3.15 -9.63 7.01
CA THR A 206 2.31 -10.55 7.79
C THR A 206 1.61 -11.59 6.92
N ARG A 207 1.26 -11.25 5.68
CA ARG A 207 0.62 -12.17 4.72
C ARG A 207 1.53 -12.60 3.57
N ASN A 208 2.84 -12.34 3.68
CA ASN A 208 3.84 -12.72 2.67
C ASN A 208 3.53 -12.19 1.26
N ARG A 209 3.14 -10.92 1.15
CA ARG A 209 2.66 -10.28 -0.09
C ARG A 209 3.69 -9.36 -0.77
N GLN A 210 4.92 -9.31 -0.25
CA GLN A 210 5.95 -8.35 -0.67
C GLN A 210 6.38 -8.46 -2.15
N PHE A 211 5.97 -9.50 -2.85
CA PHE A 211 6.27 -9.66 -4.28
C PHE A 211 5.04 -9.56 -5.19
N ASP A 212 3.84 -9.51 -4.63
CA ASP A 212 2.59 -9.63 -5.39
C ASP A 212 2.36 -8.46 -6.36
N LEU A 213 2.76 -7.24 -5.98
CA LEU A 213 2.65 -6.05 -6.84
C LEU A 213 3.74 -5.98 -7.92
N THR A 214 4.83 -6.76 -7.81
CA THR A 214 6.00 -6.62 -8.71
C THR A 214 5.64 -6.83 -10.17
N ASP A 215 4.98 -7.94 -10.50
CA ASP A 215 4.64 -8.27 -11.89
C ASP A 215 3.51 -7.39 -12.42
N PHE A 216 2.60 -6.97 -11.54
CA PHE A 216 1.55 -6.04 -11.92
C PHE A 216 2.11 -4.67 -12.31
N ILE A 217 2.97 -4.07 -11.49
CA ILE A 217 3.58 -2.77 -11.81
C ILE A 217 4.50 -2.84 -13.03
N ARG A 218 5.11 -4.01 -13.29
CA ARG A 218 5.87 -4.22 -14.53
C ARG A 218 4.98 -4.11 -15.78
N GLN A 219 3.71 -4.51 -15.69
CA GLN A 219 2.73 -4.43 -16.76
C GLN A 219 1.96 -3.11 -16.80
N ALA A 220 1.91 -2.39 -15.68
CA ALA A 220 1.24 -1.10 -15.51
C ALA A 220 2.22 -0.02 -15.03
N PRO A 221 3.21 0.38 -15.87
CA PRO A 221 4.33 1.24 -15.48
C PRO A 221 3.93 2.67 -15.10
N GLU A 222 2.72 3.09 -15.44
CA GLU A 222 2.15 4.38 -15.04
C GLU A 222 1.75 4.41 -13.57
N LEU A 223 1.46 3.25 -12.96
CA LEU A 223 1.09 3.15 -11.57
C LEU A 223 2.32 3.09 -10.65
N ILE A 224 2.11 3.47 -9.40
CA ILE A 224 3.01 3.21 -8.27
C ILE A 224 2.33 2.17 -7.39
N GLY A 225 3.01 1.06 -7.13
CA GLY A 225 2.59 0.08 -6.15
C GLY A 225 3.00 0.51 -4.74
N ILE A 226 2.11 0.37 -3.77
CA ILE A 226 2.40 0.70 -2.36
C ILE A 226 1.93 -0.46 -1.50
N GLY A 227 2.87 -1.15 -0.88
CA GLY A 227 2.61 -2.24 0.06
C GLY A 227 2.85 -1.78 1.49
N LEU A 228 1.82 -1.86 2.35
CA LEU A 228 1.90 -1.42 3.74
C LEU A 228 1.83 -2.60 4.70
N GLU A 229 2.76 -2.64 5.66
CA GLU A 229 2.70 -3.62 6.74
C GLU A 229 1.76 -3.17 7.86
N GLN A 230 1.36 -4.12 8.71
CA GLN A 230 0.52 -3.86 9.88
C GLN A 230 1.15 -2.83 10.83
N ALA A 231 0.30 -2.09 11.53
CA ALA A 231 0.69 -1.03 12.46
C ALA A 231 1.61 0.05 11.84
N THR A 232 1.53 0.20 10.51
CA THR A 232 2.30 1.15 9.71
C THR A 232 1.37 1.84 8.72
N ALA A 233 1.62 3.11 8.48
CA ALA A 233 0.84 3.96 7.60
C ALA A 233 1.72 4.87 6.77
N ILE A 234 1.16 5.40 5.70
CA ILE A 234 1.69 6.59 5.03
C ILE A 234 0.74 7.77 5.24
N TRP A 235 1.30 8.92 5.55
CA TRP A 235 0.65 10.20 5.42
C TRP A 235 0.97 10.77 4.05
N VAL A 236 -0.07 11.05 3.26
CA VAL A 236 0.09 11.64 1.92
C VAL A 236 -0.49 13.05 1.93
N HIS A 237 0.33 13.99 1.49
CA HIS A 237 -0.06 15.36 1.21
C HIS A 237 0.55 15.80 -0.12
N ARG A 238 -0.29 16.17 -1.07
CA ARG A 238 0.12 16.47 -2.45
C ARG A 238 0.88 15.28 -3.08
N ASP A 239 2.13 15.50 -3.50
CA ASP A 239 2.96 14.47 -4.13
C ASP A 239 4.00 13.86 -3.17
N THR A 240 3.86 14.09 -1.87
CA THR A 240 4.75 13.52 -0.86
C THR A 240 4.01 12.52 0.02
N LEU A 241 4.59 11.36 0.23
CA LEU A 241 4.23 10.45 1.29
C LEU A 241 5.32 10.43 2.37
N GLU A 242 4.91 10.24 3.62
CA GLU A 242 5.78 10.03 4.78
C GLU A 242 5.31 8.81 5.55
N VAL A 243 6.25 7.96 5.96
CA VAL A 243 5.94 6.73 6.71
C VAL A 243 5.79 7.03 8.20
N ILE A 244 4.71 6.52 8.79
CA ILE A 244 4.43 6.59 10.23
C ILE A 244 4.15 5.19 10.74
N GLY A 245 4.79 4.77 11.83
CA GLY A 245 4.46 3.51 12.50
C GLY A 245 5.67 2.60 12.73
N LYS A 246 5.43 1.31 12.90
CA LYS A 246 6.42 0.41 13.50
C LYS A 246 7.21 -0.44 12.51
N SER A 247 6.76 -0.53 11.27
CA SER A 247 7.32 -1.45 10.29
C SER A 247 7.62 -0.74 8.96
N TYR A 248 7.46 -1.42 7.86
CA TYR A 248 7.90 -0.98 6.55
C TYR A 248 6.76 -0.71 5.58
N VAL A 249 7.04 0.17 4.63
CA VAL A 249 6.26 0.41 3.43
C VAL A 249 7.13 0.07 2.23
N ALA A 250 6.66 -0.80 1.36
CA ALA A 250 7.31 -1.10 0.10
C ALA A 250 6.74 -0.20 -1.01
N ILE A 251 7.59 0.48 -1.75
CA ILE A 251 7.22 1.26 -2.93
C ILE A 251 7.71 0.54 -4.17
N TYR A 252 6.77 0.13 -5.02
CA TYR A 252 7.03 -0.54 -6.30
C TYR A 252 6.94 0.49 -7.42
N ASP A 253 8.07 0.77 -8.02
CA ASP A 253 8.16 1.63 -9.19
C ASP A 253 8.71 0.85 -10.37
N TYR A 254 8.17 1.06 -11.56
CA TYR A 254 8.59 0.36 -12.77
C TYR A 254 10.11 0.45 -12.99
N ASN A 255 10.67 1.66 -12.86
CA ASN A 255 12.10 1.86 -13.09
C ASN A 255 12.98 1.11 -12.07
N THR A 256 12.50 0.95 -10.84
CA THR A 256 13.18 0.18 -9.79
C THR A 256 13.07 -1.32 -10.08
N ILE A 257 11.87 -1.80 -10.48
CA ILE A 257 11.61 -3.22 -10.74
C ILE A 257 12.41 -3.75 -11.93
N ILE A 258 12.43 -3.02 -13.06
CA ILE A 258 13.19 -3.45 -14.24
C ILE A 258 14.71 -3.38 -14.01
N GLY A 259 15.10 -2.68 -12.97
CA GLY A 259 16.47 -2.58 -12.48
C GLY A 259 17.46 -2.06 -13.52
N ASN A 260 18.28 -1.15 -13.14
CA ASN A 260 19.41 -0.70 -13.96
C ASN A 260 20.56 -1.72 -13.99
N GLY A 261 20.26 -3.03 -13.88
CA GLY A 261 21.24 -4.11 -13.90
C GLY A 261 22.23 -4.12 -12.71
N VAL A 262 22.06 -3.24 -11.77
CA VAL A 262 22.92 -3.16 -10.58
C VAL A 262 22.45 -4.21 -9.60
N LYS A 263 23.10 -5.37 -9.62
CA LYS A 263 23.05 -6.31 -8.49
C LYS A 263 23.71 -5.62 -7.30
N HIS A 264 22.91 -5.05 -6.43
CA HIS A 264 23.45 -4.56 -5.16
C HIS A 264 23.79 -5.79 -4.30
N VAL A 265 25.08 -6.12 -4.24
CA VAL A 265 25.56 -7.11 -3.30
C VAL A 265 25.64 -6.39 -1.95
N VAL A 266 24.67 -6.70 -1.06
CA VAL A 266 24.72 -6.24 0.33
C VAL A 266 25.98 -6.85 0.96
N LYS A 267 26.96 -6.02 1.26
CA LYS A 267 28.14 -6.43 2.01
C LYS A 267 27.72 -6.67 3.47
N ASP A 268 28.37 -7.66 4.08
CA ASP A 268 28.17 -7.96 5.51
C ASP A 268 28.22 -6.67 6.35
N LYS A 269 27.16 -6.36 7.12
CA LYS A 269 26.96 -5.17 7.96
C LYS A 269 26.47 -3.89 7.25
N GLU A 270 26.17 -3.89 5.95
CA GLU A 270 25.46 -2.76 5.35
C GLU A 270 23.97 -2.83 5.70
N VAL A 271 23.43 -1.71 6.20
CA VAL A 271 21.99 -1.54 6.38
C VAL A 271 21.36 -1.43 4.98
N PHE A 272 20.25 -2.15 4.74
CA PHE A 272 19.48 -1.96 3.52
C PHE A 272 19.17 -0.48 3.33
N THR A 273 19.67 0.10 2.25
CA THR A 273 19.29 1.45 1.86
C THR A 273 17.94 1.39 1.17
N ALA A 274 17.19 2.49 1.21
CA ALA A 274 15.88 2.59 0.56
C ALA A 274 15.91 2.29 -0.96
N SER A 275 17.08 2.18 -1.57
CA SER A 275 17.29 1.96 -3.02
C SER A 275 17.82 0.58 -3.39
N SER A 276 17.93 -0.36 -2.45
CA SER A 276 18.51 -1.68 -2.72
C SER A 276 17.45 -2.76 -2.91
N GLY A 277 17.03 -3.02 -4.13
CA GLY A 277 16.12 -4.14 -4.43
C GLY A 277 15.05 -3.79 -5.47
N PRO A 278 14.08 -4.70 -5.74
CA PRO A 278 13.01 -4.49 -6.71
C PRO A 278 11.95 -3.47 -6.22
N PHE A 279 12.06 -2.97 -5.02
CA PHE A 279 11.21 -1.96 -4.40
C PHE A 279 12.00 -1.17 -3.36
N PHE A 280 11.54 0.05 -3.06
CA PHE A 280 12.05 0.81 -1.93
C PHE A 280 11.38 0.32 -0.66
N PHE A 281 12.18 -0.02 0.35
CA PHE A 281 11.70 -0.35 1.69
C PHE A 281 11.85 0.87 2.59
N LEU A 282 10.75 1.56 2.89
CA LEU A 282 10.74 2.75 3.70
C LEU A 282 10.26 2.43 5.12
N HIS A 283 10.84 3.09 6.12
CA HIS A 283 10.43 2.99 7.51
C HIS A 283 10.05 4.37 8.09
N GLU A 284 9.66 4.40 9.35
CA GLU A 284 9.19 5.61 10.04
C GLU A 284 10.07 6.84 9.78
N GLY A 285 9.43 7.96 9.44
CA GLY A 285 10.05 9.25 9.13
C GLY A 285 10.65 9.36 7.72
N GLN A 286 10.77 8.27 6.97
CA GLN A 286 11.22 8.34 5.59
C GLN A 286 10.11 8.83 4.67
N ARG A 287 10.51 9.56 3.61
CA ARG A 287 9.60 10.19 2.67
C ARG A 287 9.91 9.80 1.22
N TYR A 288 8.87 9.81 0.40
CA TYR A 288 8.96 9.54 -1.04
C TYR A 288 8.20 10.59 -1.84
N ASP A 289 8.82 11.05 -2.93
CA ASP A 289 8.22 11.93 -3.92
C ASP A 289 7.51 11.08 -4.99
N LEU A 290 6.20 11.07 -4.95
CA LEU A 290 5.35 10.31 -5.87
C LEU A 290 5.47 10.80 -7.32
N LYS A 291 5.65 12.13 -7.50
CA LYS A 291 5.74 12.74 -8.82
C LYS A 291 7.08 12.48 -9.50
N ASN A 292 8.17 12.61 -8.74
CA ASN A 292 9.52 12.40 -9.25
C ASN A 292 9.98 10.95 -9.09
N ARG A 293 9.20 10.11 -8.40
CA ARG A 293 9.44 8.68 -8.15
C ARG A 293 10.80 8.43 -7.50
N GLN A 294 11.05 9.09 -6.38
CA GLN A 294 12.32 9.01 -5.67
C GLN A 294 12.16 9.21 -4.17
N VAL A 295 13.06 8.61 -3.41
CA VAL A 295 13.18 8.87 -1.97
C VAL A 295 13.63 10.31 -1.75
N ILE A 296 12.99 11.01 -0.81
CA ILE A 296 13.37 12.39 -0.46
C ILE A 296 14.51 12.33 0.57
N GLU A 297 15.66 12.88 0.21
CA GLU A 297 16.81 13.05 1.10
C GLU A 297 16.68 14.33 1.96
N PRO A 298 17.24 14.41 3.17
CA PRO A 298 18.07 13.36 3.74
C PRO A 298 17.19 12.23 4.31
N VAL A 299 17.57 11.00 3.98
CA VAL A 299 17.12 9.87 4.79
C VAL A 299 17.67 10.14 6.19
N PRO A 300 16.84 10.21 7.25
CA PRO A 300 17.36 10.35 8.60
C PRO A 300 18.41 9.26 8.77
N THR A 301 19.66 9.64 8.96
CA THR A 301 20.69 8.68 9.34
C THR A 301 20.17 8.04 10.60
N ALA A 302 19.69 6.80 10.48
CA ALA A 302 19.44 5.99 11.65
C ALA A 302 20.73 6.10 12.46
N THR A 303 20.65 6.75 13.60
CA THR A 303 21.65 6.57 14.63
C THR A 303 21.69 5.07 14.81
N THR A 304 22.67 4.43 14.20
CA THR A 304 22.91 3.01 14.27
C THR A 304 23.18 2.73 15.75
N ARG A 305 22.09 2.49 16.48
CA ARG A 305 22.20 1.71 17.70
C ARG A 305 22.56 0.34 17.16
N PRO A 306 23.81 -0.15 17.35
CA PRO A 306 24.11 -1.50 16.93
C PRO A 306 23.06 -2.38 17.57
N LEU A 307 22.36 -3.19 16.78
CA LEU A 307 21.62 -4.31 17.33
C LEU A 307 22.64 -5.04 18.20
N ALA A 308 22.52 -4.88 19.52
CA ALA A 308 23.20 -5.73 20.47
C ALA A 308 22.59 -7.12 20.21
N ILE A 309 23.14 -7.83 19.23
CA ILE A 309 22.96 -9.27 19.08
C ILE A 309 23.59 -9.80 20.36
N GLY A 310 22.72 -10.10 21.32
CA GLY A 310 23.12 -10.41 22.66
C GLY A 310 24.07 -11.56 22.65
N LYS A 311 25.21 -11.39 23.30
CA LYS A 311 26.10 -12.46 23.71
C LYS A 311 25.43 -13.49 24.63
N GLU A 312 24.15 -13.31 24.95
CA GLU A 312 23.38 -14.17 25.85
C GLU A 312 22.92 -15.51 25.21
N HIS A 313 22.86 -15.63 23.89
CA HIS A 313 22.49 -16.91 23.29
C HIS A 313 23.66 -17.89 23.11
N SER A 314 24.89 -17.42 23.07
CA SER A 314 26.07 -18.31 22.97
C SER A 314 26.41 -18.98 24.30
N ALA A 315 26.14 -18.35 25.44
CA ALA A 315 26.40 -18.92 26.77
C ALA A 315 25.42 -20.03 27.15
N LYS A 316 24.14 -19.98 26.71
CA LYS A 316 23.15 -21.03 26.95
C LYS A 316 23.33 -22.27 26.06
N ALA A 317 23.85 -22.12 24.86
CA ALA A 317 24.17 -23.26 23.98
C ALA A 317 25.41 -24.03 24.46
N ALA A 318 26.41 -23.34 25.04
CA ALA A 318 27.58 -23.99 25.61
C ALA A 318 27.29 -24.72 26.93
N ALA A 319 26.33 -24.23 27.73
CA ALA A 319 25.93 -24.91 28.99
C ALA A 319 25.01 -26.12 28.77
N ALA A 320 24.28 -26.19 27.65
CA ALA A 320 23.46 -27.36 27.30
C ALA A 320 24.25 -28.51 26.66
N GLY A 321 25.43 -28.24 26.11
CA GLY A 321 26.33 -29.26 25.51
C GLY A 321 27.22 -30.00 26.51
N SER A 322 27.38 -29.53 27.76
CA SER A 322 28.23 -30.18 28.75
C SER A 322 27.47 -31.10 29.73
N ALA A 323 26.12 -31.14 29.67
CA ALA A 323 25.29 -31.98 30.54
C ALA A 323 24.86 -33.32 29.90
N ALA A 324 25.27 -33.62 28.67
CA ALA A 324 24.92 -34.85 27.95
C ALA A 324 26.10 -35.83 27.74
N ALA A 325 27.16 -35.70 28.48
CA ALA A 325 28.35 -36.54 28.35
C ALA A 325 28.73 -37.37 29.63
N ASP A 326 27.84 -37.40 30.64
CA ASP A 326 27.99 -38.30 31.80
C ASP A 326 26.60 -38.89 32.12
N ASP A 327 26.24 -40.02 31.40
CA ASP A 327 25.43 -41.15 31.84
C ASP A 327 25.55 -42.30 30.82
#